data_c904387207090e37f8e54fa01434fda6
#
_entry.id   c904387207090e37f8e54fa01434fda6
#
_cell.length_a   1.000
_cell.length_b   1.000
_cell.length_c   1.000
_cell.angle_alpha   90.00
_cell.angle_beta   90.00
_cell.angle_gamma   90.00
#
_symmetry.space_group_name_H-M   'P 1'
#
loop_
_entity.id
_entity.type
_entity.pdbx_description
1 polymer ?
#
loop_
_entity_poly.entity_id
_entity_poly.type
_entity_poly.pdbx_seq_one_letter_code
_entity_poly.pdbx_strand_id
1 'polypeptide(L)'
;LSREYDNFESLMDRLFSTSDMLAARPQLAAACIAVAGPVENGAATLTNLGWKVNAEAIAQKFALKSLRLINDFHAAGHGVMTLGEQYLFSLQAAEPVADGTIAVIGAGTGLGVAILERDGAGYRVLPSEAGHADFAPTDALQDQLMIYLRRTYGRVSWERVISGPGLMRIFSFLQDSGFGVPSKQLQEATKRSIIDYADVISDFGLHKRDPLAT
;
A
#
# COMPACT_ATOMS: atom_id res chain seq x y z
N LEU A 1 1.87 15.80 -8.65
CA LEU A 1 1.49 14.38 -8.51
C LEU A 1 1.90 13.61 -9.77
N SER A 2 2.21 12.30 -9.67
CA SER A 2 2.67 11.50 -10.84
C SER A 2 1.69 11.50 -12.01
N ARG A 3 0.39 11.64 -11.77
CA ARG A 3 -0.64 11.75 -12.82
C ARG A 3 -0.54 13.00 -13.70
N GLU A 4 0.30 13.95 -13.36
CA GLU A 4 0.55 15.19 -14.14
C GLU A 4 1.62 14.99 -15.21
N TYR A 5 2.20 13.78 -15.30
CA TYR A 5 3.26 13.43 -16.25
C TYR A 5 2.80 12.31 -17.16
N ASP A 6 3.26 12.34 -18.42
CA ASP A 6 2.89 11.36 -19.44
C ASP A 6 3.54 9.99 -19.20
N ASN A 7 4.73 9.98 -18.60
CA ASN A 7 5.50 8.77 -18.34
C ASN A 7 6.50 9.00 -17.20
N PHE A 8 7.16 7.92 -16.78
CA PHE A 8 8.13 7.95 -15.69
C PHE A 8 9.36 8.81 -16.02
N GLU A 9 9.82 8.76 -17.27
CA GLU A 9 10.98 9.53 -17.71
C GLU A 9 10.73 11.04 -17.63
N SER A 10 9.55 11.51 -17.99
CA SER A 10 9.21 12.94 -17.90
C SER A 10 9.12 13.42 -16.45
N LEU A 11 8.67 12.56 -15.54
CA LEU A 11 8.73 12.85 -14.10
C LEU A 11 10.17 12.94 -13.61
N MET A 12 11.06 12.03 -14.02
CA MET A 12 12.48 12.05 -13.68
C MET A 12 13.19 13.26 -14.29
N ASP A 13 12.88 13.63 -15.54
CA ASP A 13 13.40 14.85 -16.17
C ASP A 13 13.03 16.10 -15.33
N ARG A 14 11.79 16.16 -14.84
CA ARG A 14 11.36 17.25 -13.96
C ARG A 14 12.10 17.23 -12.63
N LEU A 15 12.24 16.08 -12.00
CA LEU A 15 12.99 15.94 -10.74
C LEU A 15 14.43 16.42 -10.92
N PHE A 16 15.12 15.93 -11.93
CA PHE A 16 16.53 16.30 -12.19
C PHE A 16 16.72 17.71 -12.71
N SER A 17 15.65 18.42 -13.08
CA SER A 17 15.69 19.84 -13.45
C SER A 17 15.46 20.78 -12.25
N THR A 18 15.18 20.27 -11.05
CA THR A 18 15.11 21.12 -9.86
C THR A 18 16.48 21.65 -9.47
N SER A 19 16.54 22.86 -8.90
CA SER A 19 17.80 23.53 -8.54
C SER A 19 18.69 22.68 -7.62
N ASP A 20 18.08 22.03 -6.64
CA ASP A 20 18.81 21.19 -5.68
C ASP A 20 19.41 19.95 -6.34
N MET A 21 18.65 19.30 -7.23
CA MET A 21 19.11 18.13 -7.97
C MET A 21 20.16 18.50 -9.02
N LEU A 22 20.05 19.67 -9.66
CA LEU A 22 21.07 20.17 -10.59
C LEU A 22 22.41 20.40 -9.89
N ALA A 23 22.37 20.93 -8.67
CA ALA A 23 23.57 21.12 -7.86
C ALA A 23 24.22 19.81 -7.41
N ALA A 24 23.40 18.78 -7.09
CA ALA A 24 23.85 17.47 -6.62
C ALA A 24 24.22 16.50 -7.75
N ARG A 25 23.69 16.68 -8.96
CA ARG A 25 23.79 15.73 -10.08
C ARG A 25 25.20 15.25 -10.41
N PRO A 26 26.25 16.10 -10.39
CA PRO A 26 27.62 15.64 -10.64
C PRO A 26 28.13 14.62 -9.60
N GLN A 27 27.48 14.56 -8.43
CA GLN A 27 27.85 13.69 -7.30
C GLN A 27 26.95 12.44 -7.20
N LEU A 28 25.86 12.36 -7.98
CA LEU A 28 24.94 11.22 -7.95
C LEU A 28 25.60 10.01 -8.61
N ALA A 29 25.99 9.05 -7.78
CA ALA A 29 26.59 7.80 -8.26
C ALA A 29 25.55 6.68 -8.46
N ALA A 30 24.49 6.66 -7.66
CA ALA A 30 23.47 5.62 -7.68
C ALA A 30 22.09 6.17 -7.30
N ALA A 31 21.04 5.46 -7.69
CA ALA A 31 19.68 5.73 -7.28
C ALA A 31 18.94 4.43 -6.90
N CYS A 32 18.01 4.54 -5.95
CA CYS A 32 17.06 3.50 -5.64
C CYS A 32 15.65 4.11 -5.69
N ILE A 33 14.76 3.49 -6.43
CA ILE A 33 13.40 4.00 -6.66
C ILE A 33 12.40 2.94 -6.24
N ALA A 34 11.51 3.31 -5.32
CA ALA A 34 10.39 2.50 -4.93
C ALA A 34 9.22 2.70 -5.89
N VAL A 35 8.63 1.61 -6.36
CA VAL A 35 7.50 1.61 -7.29
C VAL A 35 6.36 0.73 -6.77
N ALA A 36 5.13 1.18 -6.99
CA ALA A 36 3.96 0.38 -6.67
C ALA A 36 3.81 -0.76 -7.69
N GLY A 37 4.02 -1.99 -7.25
CA GLY A 37 3.91 -3.20 -8.04
C GLY A 37 5.15 -4.09 -7.99
N PRO A 38 5.07 -5.28 -8.58
CA PRO A 38 6.18 -6.22 -8.62
C PRO A 38 7.33 -5.70 -9.50
N VAL A 39 8.55 -5.97 -9.05
CA VAL A 39 9.77 -5.65 -9.79
C VAL A 39 10.45 -6.95 -10.23
N GLU A 40 10.57 -7.16 -11.52
CA GLU A 40 11.18 -8.34 -12.11
C GLU A 40 12.31 -7.94 -13.06
N ASN A 41 13.49 -8.50 -12.88
CA ASN A 41 14.67 -8.25 -13.74
C ASN A 41 14.98 -6.75 -13.93
N GLY A 42 14.81 -5.94 -12.89
CA GLY A 42 15.06 -4.50 -12.97
C GLY A 42 13.99 -3.70 -13.73
N ALA A 43 12.84 -4.28 -13.98
CA ALA A 43 11.71 -3.62 -14.64
C ALA A 43 10.42 -3.74 -13.79
N ALA A 44 9.53 -2.79 -13.94
CA ALA A 44 8.21 -2.78 -13.32
C ALA A 44 7.17 -2.16 -14.25
N THR A 45 5.92 -2.58 -14.08
CA THR A 45 4.77 -1.91 -14.69
C THR A 45 3.91 -1.34 -13.58
N LEU A 46 3.75 -0.02 -13.55
CA LEU A 46 2.91 0.67 -12.58
C LEU A 46 1.46 0.54 -13.02
N THR A 47 0.73 -0.38 -12.43
CA THR A 47 -0.65 -0.72 -12.84
C THR A 47 -1.61 0.46 -12.82
N ASN A 48 -1.44 1.38 -11.87
CA ASN A 48 -2.30 2.56 -11.71
C ASN A 48 -2.07 3.64 -12.76
N LEU A 49 -0.92 3.64 -13.44
CA LEU A 49 -0.51 4.64 -14.42
C LEU A 49 -0.22 4.02 -15.80
N GLY A 50 -0.15 2.69 -15.90
CA GLY A 50 0.25 1.99 -17.12
C GLY A 50 1.71 2.22 -17.52
N TRP A 51 2.52 2.86 -16.68
CA TRP A 51 3.90 3.15 -17.01
C TRP A 51 4.78 1.91 -16.91
N LYS A 52 5.64 1.73 -17.90
CA LYS A 52 6.70 0.75 -17.88
C LYS A 52 8.00 1.44 -17.47
N VAL A 53 8.64 0.93 -16.42
CA VAL A 53 9.85 1.48 -15.84
C VAL A 53 10.95 0.44 -15.96
N ASN A 54 12.10 0.82 -16.52
CA ASN A 54 13.27 -0.05 -16.64
C ASN A 54 14.49 0.64 -16.03
N ALA A 55 15.11 0.00 -15.05
CA ALA A 55 16.23 0.54 -14.28
C ALA A 55 17.44 0.88 -15.16
N GLU A 56 17.80 -0.01 -16.08
CA GLU A 56 18.97 0.17 -16.95
C GLU A 56 18.76 1.35 -17.91
N ALA A 57 17.60 1.40 -18.59
CA ALA A 57 17.28 2.50 -19.50
C ALA A 57 17.30 3.87 -18.80
N ILE A 58 16.77 3.94 -17.57
CA ILE A 58 16.76 5.17 -16.78
C ILE A 58 18.20 5.52 -16.34
N ALA A 59 18.97 4.53 -15.86
CA ALA A 59 20.35 4.76 -15.47
C ALA A 59 21.19 5.32 -16.62
N GLN A 60 21.04 4.77 -17.83
CA GLN A 60 21.69 5.25 -19.04
C GLN A 60 21.26 6.68 -19.40
N LYS A 61 19.95 6.94 -19.43
CA LYS A 61 19.39 8.27 -19.78
C LYS A 61 19.90 9.36 -18.86
N PHE A 62 19.99 9.07 -17.54
CA PHE A 62 20.37 10.07 -16.54
C PHE A 62 21.84 9.98 -16.10
N ALA A 63 22.66 9.19 -16.80
CA ALA A 63 24.10 9.01 -16.53
C ALA A 63 24.41 8.58 -15.09
N LEU A 64 23.55 7.73 -14.50
CA LEU A 64 23.75 7.12 -13.19
C LEU A 64 24.61 5.87 -13.33
N LYS A 65 25.58 5.66 -12.42
CA LYS A 65 26.39 4.43 -12.42
C LYS A 65 25.55 3.18 -12.14
N SER A 66 24.52 3.32 -11.31
CA SER A 66 23.54 2.26 -11.05
C SER A 66 22.19 2.84 -10.66
N LEU A 67 21.13 2.12 -11.01
CA LEU A 67 19.78 2.39 -10.53
C LEU A 67 19.12 1.06 -10.16
N ARG A 68 18.50 1.02 -9.00
CA ARG A 68 17.74 -0.13 -8.53
C ARG A 68 16.27 0.26 -8.39
N LEU A 69 15.40 -0.57 -8.94
CA LEU A 69 13.96 -0.53 -8.64
C LEU A 69 13.66 -1.52 -7.52
N ILE A 70 12.83 -1.13 -6.59
CA ILE A 70 12.30 -2.00 -5.54
C ILE A 70 10.79 -1.77 -5.43
N ASN A 71 10.07 -2.77 -4.92
CA ASN A 71 8.67 -2.60 -4.58
C ASN A 71 8.52 -1.59 -3.43
N ASP A 72 7.38 -0.89 -3.34
CA ASP A 72 7.10 0.12 -2.32
C ASP A 72 7.10 -0.47 -0.89
N PHE A 73 6.55 -1.69 -0.69
CA PHE A 73 6.60 -2.37 0.60
C PHE A 73 7.99 -2.92 0.94
N HIS A 74 8.79 -3.27 -0.07
CA HIS A 74 10.21 -3.54 0.14
C HIS A 74 10.92 -2.30 0.70
N ALA A 75 10.64 -1.12 0.13
CA ALA A 75 11.18 0.14 0.65
C ALA A 75 10.66 0.47 2.07
N ALA A 76 9.35 0.28 2.31
CA ALA A 76 8.75 0.47 3.63
C ALA A 76 9.40 -0.43 4.69
N GLY A 77 9.69 -1.69 4.36
CA GLY A 77 10.41 -2.61 5.24
C GLY A 77 11.79 -2.07 5.67
N HIS A 78 12.54 -1.49 4.76
CA HIS A 78 13.80 -0.81 5.12
C HIS A 78 13.56 0.43 5.98
N GLY A 79 12.52 1.22 5.66
CA GLY A 79 12.17 2.45 6.37
C GLY A 79 11.76 2.20 7.82
N VAL A 80 10.95 1.16 8.08
CA VAL A 80 10.48 0.81 9.43
C VAL A 80 11.64 0.60 10.41
N MET A 81 12.75 0.01 9.94
CA MET A 81 13.93 -0.23 10.78
C MET A 81 14.69 1.04 11.20
N THR A 82 14.35 2.18 10.60
CA THR A 82 14.95 3.48 10.92
C THR A 82 14.07 4.36 11.81
N LEU A 83 12.85 3.91 12.13
CA LEU A 83 11.92 4.69 12.95
C LEU A 83 12.37 4.68 14.42
N GLY A 84 12.38 5.86 15.02
CA GLY A 84 12.54 6.00 16.47
C GLY A 84 11.21 5.69 17.20
N GLU A 85 11.31 5.34 18.48
CA GLU A 85 10.15 4.97 19.32
C GLU A 85 9.02 6.02 19.34
N GLN A 86 9.35 7.30 19.20
CA GLN A 86 8.39 8.40 19.15
C GLN A 86 7.44 8.34 17.92
N TYR A 87 7.77 7.54 16.92
CA TYR A 87 6.95 7.32 15.72
C TYR A 87 6.18 6.00 15.75
N LEU A 88 6.28 5.25 16.86
CA LEU A 88 5.66 3.95 17.03
C LEU A 88 4.50 4.04 18.04
N PHE A 89 3.41 3.36 17.74
CA PHE A 89 2.30 3.17 18.66
C PHE A 89 2.05 1.67 18.85
N SER A 90 2.11 1.22 20.12
CA SER A 90 1.87 -0.18 20.45
C SER A 90 0.38 -0.48 20.45
N LEU A 91 -0.07 -1.34 19.54
CA LEU A 91 -1.45 -1.82 19.49
C LEU A 91 -1.68 -2.99 20.46
N GLN A 92 -0.64 -3.78 20.72
CA GLN A 92 -0.69 -4.93 21.63
C GLN A 92 0.63 -4.99 22.40
N ALA A 93 0.53 -5.02 23.72
CA ALA A 93 1.69 -5.23 24.56
C ALA A 93 2.17 -6.69 24.45
N ALA A 94 3.40 -6.88 24.02
CA ALA A 94 4.05 -8.17 23.94
C ALA A 94 5.57 -7.98 24.07
N GLU A 95 6.26 -9.00 24.61
CA GLU A 95 7.71 -9.01 24.62
C GLU A 95 8.21 -9.42 23.22
N PRO A 96 9.03 -8.59 22.57
CA PRO A 96 9.58 -8.94 21.28
C PRO A 96 10.53 -10.12 21.38
N VAL A 97 10.45 -11.05 20.43
CA VAL A 97 11.43 -12.13 20.29
C VAL A 97 12.72 -11.53 19.71
N ALA A 98 13.81 -11.63 20.46
CA ALA A 98 15.11 -11.19 19.98
C ALA A 98 15.46 -11.89 18.66
N ASP A 99 15.89 -11.10 17.67
CA ASP A 99 16.26 -11.59 16.33
C ASP A 99 15.11 -12.31 15.57
N GLY A 100 13.87 -12.15 16.03
CA GLY A 100 12.69 -12.75 15.40
C GLY A 100 12.40 -12.15 14.01
N THR A 101 11.71 -12.91 13.17
CA THR A 101 11.18 -12.42 11.91
C THR A 101 10.11 -11.34 12.14
N ILE A 102 10.16 -10.25 11.36
CA ILE A 102 9.22 -9.13 11.46
C ILE A 102 8.34 -9.12 10.19
N ALA A 103 7.04 -8.97 10.36
CA ALA A 103 6.13 -8.70 9.26
C ALA A 103 5.76 -7.21 9.25
N VAL A 104 5.92 -6.55 8.12
CA VAL A 104 5.45 -5.19 7.86
C VAL A 104 4.21 -5.28 6.98
N ILE A 105 3.09 -4.82 7.49
CA ILE A 105 1.79 -4.89 6.82
C ILE A 105 1.21 -3.48 6.74
N GLY A 106 0.68 -3.10 5.59
CA GLY A 106 0.06 -1.80 5.41
C GLY A 106 -1.12 -1.85 4.46
N ALA A 107 -2.26 -1.39 4.97
CA ALA A 107 -3.48 -1.25 4.20
C ALA A 107 -3.56 0.16 3.60
N GLY A 108 -3.62 0.23 2.27
CA GLY A 108 -3.80 1.46 1.49
C GLY A 108 -4.81 1.21 0.38
N THR A 109 -4.48 1.54 -0.86
CA THR A 109 -5.25 1.14 -2.05
C THR A 109 -5.28 -0.40 -2.20
N GLY A 110 -4.22 -1.06 -1.76
CA GLY A 110 -4.11 -2.51 -1.63
C GLY A 110 -3.69 -2.91 -0.22
N LEU A 111 -3.22 -4.16 -0.06
CA LEU A 111 -2.64 -4.69 1.16
C LEU A 111 -1.20 -5.12 0.89
N GLY A 112 -0.25 -4.24 1.19
CA GLY A 112 1.16 -4.54 1.04
C GLY A 112 1.70 -5.33 2.24
N VAL A 113 2.62 -6.24 1.97
CA VAL A 113 3.29 -7.05 2.99
C VAL A 113 4.79 -7.15 2.64
N ALA A 114 5.64 -6.95 3.63
CA ALA A 114 7.05 -7.28 3.54
C ALA A 114 7.47 -8.10 4.76
N ILE A 115 8.44 -8.97 4.57
CA ILE A 115 8.98 -9.82 5.63
C ILE A 115 10.42 -9.42 5.85
N LEU A 116 10.81 -9.21 7.10
CA LEU A 116 12.17 -8.91 7.50
C LEU A 116 12.75 -10.13 8.21
N GLU A 117 13.77 -10.70 7.61
CA GLU A 117 14.48 -11.85 8.13
C GLU A 117 15.83 -11.42 8.71
N ARG A 118 16.20 -11.96 9.85
CA ARG A 118 17.50 -11.69 10.46
C ARG A 118 18.65 -12.11 9.53
N ASP A 119 19.58 -11.21 9.27
CA ASP A 119 20.74 -11.43 8.41
C ASP A 119 21.99 -10.79 9.05
N GLY A 120 22.76 -11.60 9.75
CA GLY A 120 23.92 -11.14 10.50
C GLY A 120 23.58 -10.07 11.55
N ALA A 121 24.15 -8.88 11.43
CA ALA A 121 23.92 -7.77 12.37
C ALA A 121 22.66 -6.95 12.05
N GLY A 122 21.91 -7.27 10.96
CA GLY A 122 20.77 -6.50 10.51
C GLY A 122 19.59 -7.37 10.08
N TYR A 123 18.71 -6.77 9.27
CA TYR A 123 17.58 -7.44 8.67
C TYR A 123 17.62 -7.31 7.15
N ARG A 124 17.34 -8.41 6.48
CA ARG A 124 17.09 -8.45 5.05
C ARG A 124 15.60 -8.35 4.82
N VAL A 125 15.18 -7.40 3.98
CA VAL A 125 13.79 -7.26 3.59
C VAL A 125 13.48 -8.18 2.41
N LEU A 126 12.48 -9.03 2.59
CA LEU A 126 11.95 -9.92 1.56
C LEU A 126 10.62 -9.33 1.07
N PRO A 127 10.49 -9.00 -0.23
CA PRO A 127 9.22 -8.60 -0.81
C PRO A 127 8.22 -9.74 -0.75
N SER A 128 6.94 -9.44 -0.58
CA SER A 128 5.90 -10.44 -0.47
C SER A 128 4.60 -9.94 -1.11
N GLU A 129 3.87 -10.84 -1.73
CA GLU A 129 2.51 -10.63 -2.22
C GLU A 129 1.47 -11.30 -1.29
N ALA A 130 1.79 -11.44 0.00
CA ALA A 130 0.93 -12.12 0.98
C ALA A 130 -0.44 -11.43 1.19
N GLY A 131 -0.57 -10.15 0.85
CA GLY A 131 -1.89 -9.47 0.80
C GLY A 131 -2.88 -10.17 -0.15
N HIS A 132 -2.38 -10.89 -1.15
CA HIS A 132 -3.17 -11.71 -2.06
C HIS A 132 -3.45 -13.13 -1.57
N ALA A 133 -3.01 -13.54 -0.37
CA ALA A 133 -3.41 -14.81 0.24
C ALA A 133 -4.94 -14.84 0.48
N ASP A 134 -5.51 -16.05 0.49
CA ASP A 134 -6.95 -16.20 0.63
C ASP A 134 -7.44 -15.72 2.00
N PHE A 135 -8.53 -14.97 2.00
CA PHE A 135 -9.24 -14.60 3.22
C PHE A 135 -9.81 -15.85 3.88
N ALA A 136 -9.46 -16.07 5.13
CA ALA A 136 -9.92 -17.18 5.96
C ALA A 136 -10.89 -16.66 7.04
N PRO A 137 -12.21 -16.81 6.88
CA PRO A 137 -13.20 -16.42 7.88
C PRO A 137 -13.02 -17.19 9.18
N THR A 138 -13.27 -16.52 10.31
CA THR A 138 -13.17 -17.11 11.66
C THR A 138 -14.48 -17.09 12.43
N ASP A 139 -15.55 -16.53 11.85
CA ASP A 139 -16.89 -16.49 12.41
C ASP A 139 -17.96 -16.43 11.31
N ALA A 140 -19.21 -16.61 11.72
CA ALA A 140 -20.37 -16.68 10.82
C ALA A 140 -20.62 -15.38 10.04
N LEU A 141 -20.24 -14.21 10.57
CA LEU A 141 -20.36 -12.94 9.86
C LEU A 141 -19.33 -12.84 8.76
N GLN A 142 -18.10 -13.25 9.02
CA GLN A 142 -17.03 -13.30 8.03
C GLN A 142 -17.30 -14.35 6.95
N ASP A 143 -17.95 -15.48 7.29
CA ASP A 143 -18.43 -16.44 6.29
C ASP A 143 -19.44 -15.81 5.33
N GLN A 144 -20.39 -15.03 5.84
CA GLN A 144 -21.36 -14.31 5.02
C GLN A 144 -20.68 -13.25 4.14
N LEU A 145 -19.74 -12.50 4.67
CA LEU A 145 -18.92 -11.55 3.91
C LEU A 145 -18.16 -12.25 2.78
N MET A 146 -17.52 -13.38 3.08
CA MET A 146 -16.81 -14.16 2.06
C MET A 146 -17.75 -14.62 0.94
N ILE A 147 -18.93 -15.15 1.28
CA ILE A 147 -19.93 -15.57 0.31
C ILE A 147 -20.39 -14.39 -0.55
N TYR A 148 -20.65 -13.24 0.07
CA TYR A 148 -21.04 -12.02 -0.61
C TYR A 148 -19.97 -11.56 -1.62
N LEU A 149 -18.71 -11.47 -1.19
CA LEU A 149 -17.59 -11.04 -2.04
C LEU A 149 -17.28 -12.05 -3.15
N ARG A 150 -17.42 -13.35 -2.88
CA ARG A 150 -17.16 -14.42 -3.86
C ARG A 150 -18.08 -14.34 -5.07
N ARG A 151 -19.32 -13.84 -4.92
CA ARG A 151 -20.25 -13.65 -6.05
C ARG A 151 -19.69 -12.68 -7.10
N THR A 152 -18.94 -11.68 -6.68
CA THR A 152 -18.37 -10.66 -7.57
C THR A 152 -16.97 -11.02 -8.03
N TYR A 153 -16.14 -11.57 -7.15
CA TYR A 153 -14.69 -11.72 -7.39
C TYR A 153 -14.26 -13.17 -7.64
N GLY A 154 -15.11 -14.16 -7.42
CA GLY A 154 -14.77 -15.57 -7.45
C GLY A 154 -13.85 -15.95 -6.29
N ARG A 155 -12.63 -15.47 -6.28
CA ARG A 155 -11.64 -15.62 -5.21
C ARG A 155 -11.59 -14.36 -4.34
N VAL A 156 -11.52 -14.53 -3.02
CA VAL A 156 -11.44 -13.43 -2.05
C VAL A 156 -10.09 -13.49 -1.34
N SER A 157 -9.26 -12.48 -1.55
CA SER A 157 -7.99 -12.33 -0.84
C SER A 157 -8.15 -11.42 0.39
N TRP A 158 -7.14 -11.43 1.27
CA TRP A 158 -7.06 -10.48 2.39
C TRP A 158 -7.15 -9.03 1.93
N GLU A 159 -6.51 -8.67 0.83
CA GLU A 159 -6.60 -7.34 0.24
C GLU A 159 -8.04 -6.94 -0.15
N ARG A 160 -8.87 -7.92 -0.56
CA ARG A 160 -10.28 -7.65 -0.88
C ARG A 160 -11.08 -7.20 0.35
N VAL A 161 -10.57 -7.49 1.54
CA VAL A 161 -11.18 -7.17 2.84
C VAL A 161 -10.42 -6.05 3.53
N ILE A 162 -9.09 -6.16 3.63
CA ILE A 162 -8.24 -5.21 4.36
C ILE A 162 -7.54 -4.29 3.36
N SER A 163 -8.25 -3.25 2.92
CA SER A 163 -7.74 -2.14 2.10
C SER A 163 -8.79 -1.03 2.09
N GLY A 164 -8.48 0.14 1.54
CA GLY A 164 -9.48 1.19 1.32
C GLY A 164 -10.69 0.68 0.54
N PRO A 165 -10.51 0.10 -0.68
CA PRO A 165 -11.61 -0.56 -1.37
C PRO A 165 -12.25 -1.73 -0.59
N GLY A 166 -11.49 -2.40 0.28
CA GLY A 166 -12.00 -3.44 1.18
C GLY A 166 -13.01 -2.90 2.17
N LEU A 167 -12.69 -1.77 2.79
CA LEU A 167 -13.58 -1.07 3.72
C LEU A 167 -14.92 -0.70 3.06
N MET A 168 -14.88 -0.21 1.82
CA MET A 168 -16.10 0.07 1.05
C MET A 168 -16.93 -1.19 0.78
N ARG A 169 -16.28 -2.33 0.51
CA ARG A 169 -16.96 -3.62 0.28
C ARG A 169 -17.61 -4.15 1.54
N ILE A 170 -16.93 -4.06 2.68
CA ILE A 170 -17.51 -4.43 3.98
C ILE A 170 -18.73 -3.56 4.27
N PHE A 171 -18.61 -2.26 4.07
CA PHE A 171 -19.72 -1.33 4.28
C PHE A 171 -20.92 -1.66 3.39
N SER A 172 -20.71 -1.92 2.09
CA SER A 172 -21.76 -2.36 1.18
C SER A 172 -22.40 -3.69 1.61
N PHE A 173 -21.57 -4.66 2.02
CA PHE A 173 -22.08 -5.94 2.56
C PHE A 173 -22.99 -5.73 3.77
N LEU A 174 -22.60 -4.90 4.73
CA LEU A 174 -23.40 -4.62 5.93
C LEU A 174 -24.74 -3.97 5.57
N GLN A 175 -24.74 -3.05 4.60
CA GLN A 175 -25.98 -2.43 4.11
C GLN A 175 -26.90 -3.46 3.40
N ASP A 176 -26.36 -4.19 2.43
CA ASP A 176 -27.13 -5.14 1.59
C ASP A 176 -27.65 -6.32 2.39
N SER A 177 -26.95 -6.69 3.45
CA SER A 177 -27.36 -7.79 4.37
C SER A 177 -28.27 -7.34 5.50
N GLY A 178 -28.66 -6.06 5.54
CA GLY A 178 -29.63 -5.53 6.51
C GLY A 178 -29.10 -5.35 7.93
N PHE A 179 -27.77 -5.28 8.13
CA PHE A 179 -27.17 -5.01 9.45
C PHE A 179 -27.46 -3.60 9.95
N GLY A 180 -27.72 -2.67 9.04
CA GLY A 180 -28.07 -1.32 9.38
C GLY A 180 -28.28 -0.42 8.16
N VAL A 181 -28.75 0.78 8.44
CA VAL A 181 -28.89 1.83 7.42
C VAL A 181 -27.97 2.97 7.81
N PRO A 182 -27.08 3.40 6.93
CA PRO A 182 -26.19 4.53 7.24
C PRO A 182 -26.99 5.81 7.48
N SER A 183 -26.49 6.66 8.35
CA SER A 183 -27.08 7.96 8.63
C SER A 183 -27.18 8.81 7.37
N LYS A 184 -28.12 9.75 7.34
CA LYS A 184 -28.26 10.67 6.19
C LYS A 184 -26.96 11.45 5.93
N GLN A 185 -26.25 11.82 7.01
CA GLN A 185 -24.96 12.52 6.90
C GLN A 185 -23.91 11.69 6.17
N LEU A 186 -23.78 10.40 6.52
CA LEU A 186 -22.85 9.50 5.84
C LEU A 186 -23.26 9.26 4.38
N GLN A 187 -24.55 9.05 4.11
CA GLN A 187 -25.06 8.89 2.74
C GLN A 187 -24.77 10.12 1.86
N GLU A 188 -24.91 11.32 2.41
CA GLU A 188 -24.60 12.55 1.67
C GLU A 188 -23.10 12.73 1.46
N ALA A 189 -22.29 12.41 2.47
CA ALA A 189 -20.83 12.51 2.39
C ALA A 189 -20.26 11.52 1.36
N THR A 190 -20.73 10.27 1.34
CA THR A 190 -20.28 9.25 0.36
C THR A 190 -20.70 9.61 -1.08
N LYS A 191 -21.87 10.22 -1.29
CA LYS A 191 -22.30 10.68 -2.63
C LYS A 191 -21.44 11.81 -3.21
N ARG A 192 -20.77 12.59 -2.37
CA ARG A 192 -19.87 13.68 -2.80
C ARG A 192 -18.48 13.17 -3.20
N SER A 193 -18.09 12.00 -2.74
CA SER A 193 -16.82 11.38 -3.09
C SER A 193 -16.97 10.57 -4.38
N ILE A 194 -16.35 11.06 -5.45
CA ILE A 194 -16.61 10.57 -6.83
C ILE A 194 -15.94 9.22 -7.10
N ILE A 195 -14.87 8.86 -6.40
CA ILE A 195 -14.03 7.70 -6.74
C ILE A 195 -13.81 6.76 -5.56
N ASP A 196 -13.58 7.28 -4.38
CA ASP A 196 -13.23 6.51 -3.18
C ASP A 196 -13.82 7.21 -1.96
N TYR A 197 -14.64 6.49 -1.21
CA TYR A 197 -15.26 6.99 0.02
C TYR A 197 -14.82 6.20 1.26
N ALA A 198 -13.73 5.44 1.14
CA ALA A 198 -13.17 4.69 2.26
C ALA A 198 -12.70 5.61 3.38
N ASP A 199 -12.13 6.75 3.03
CA ASP A 199 -11.73 7.80 3.97
C ASP A 199 -12.94 8.38 4.72
N VAL A 200 -14.05 8.59 4.02
CA VAL A 200 -15.31 9.06 4.61
C VAL A 200 -15.87 8.03 5.60
N ILE A 201 -15.93 6.74 5.21
CA ILE A 201 -16.39 5.67 6.11
C ILE A 201 -15.47 5.59 7.34
N SER A 202 -14.15 5.61 7.13
CA SER A 202 -13.17 5.56 8.20
C SER A 202 -13.32 6.72 9.17
N ASP A 203 -13.49 7.95 8.67
CA ASP A 203 -13.67 9.13 9.50
C ASP A 203 -14.96 9.06 10.34
N PHE A 204 -16.08 8.60 9.74
CA PHE A 204 -17.32 8.41 10.48
C PHE A 204 -17.23 7.30 11.53
N GLY A 205 -16.52 6.21 11.22
CA GLY A 205 -16.30 5.10 12.17
C GLY A 205 -15.40 5.51 13.34
N LEU A 206 -14.22 6.07 13.06
CA LEU A 206 -13.26 6.51 14.07
C LEU A 206 -13.85 7.52 15.06
N HIS A 207 -14.71 8.41 14.59
CA HIS A 207 -15.38 9.40 15.41
C HIS A 207 -16.75 8.95 15.93
N LYS A 208 -17.13 7.69 15.73
CA LYS A 208 -18.42 7.09 16.16
C LYS A 208 -19.63 7.91 15.71
N ARG A 209 -19.57 8.49 14.51
CA ARG A 209 -20.66 9.33 13.96
C ARG A 209 -21.72 8.53 13.21
N ASP A 210 -21.43 7.26 12.94
CA ASP A 210 -22.36 6.35 12.24
C ASP A 210 -22.18 4.91 12.77
N PRO A 211 -23.26 4.25 13.22
CA PRO A 211 -23.17 2.91 13.81
C PRO A 211 -22.81 1.83 12.78
N LEU A 212 -23.08 2.04 11.49
CA LEU A 212 -22.72 1.08 10.43
C LEU A 212 -21.26 1.22 10.01
N ALA A 213 -20.66 2.40 10.22
CA ALA A 213 -19.25 2.66 9.94
C ALA A 213 -18.34 2.33 11.13
N THR A 214 -18.90 2.15 12.34
CA THR A 214 -18.17 1.81 13.57
C THR A 214 -18.06 0.31 13.76
#